data_110805fd85a9085afb4e93473b285658
#
_entry.id   110805fd85a9085afb4e93473b285658
#
_cell.length_a   1.000
_cell.length_b   1.000
_cell.length_c   1.000
_cell.angle_alpha   90.00
_cell.angle_beta   90.00
_cell.angle_gamma   90.00
#
_symmetry.space_group_name_H-M   'P 1'
#
loop_
_entity.id
_entity.type
_entity.pdbx_description
1 polymer ?
#
loop_
_entity_poly.entity_id
_entity_poly.type
_entity_poly.pdbx_seq_one_letter_code
_entity_poly.pdbx_strand_id
1 'polypeptide(L)'
;MIILFDLDGTLIDSTEAILESFHNSFDVHKQIHPSDEAITALIGHPLDVMYRELGIVESDIDMFVATYKEHYRKISTQKTVLLENAKEAVMEAAAFASLGIVTTKTGKYSQVLMEHFGLMEKFDVLIGREHVQNPKPDAEPILKALEKFDVQEQDVWMIGDTQMDLMAAKNAGVNAIGVLSGYEKRDTLQNYCDIILSDSLAAISYLKSLNNSHS
;
A
#
# COMPACT_ATOMS: atom_id res chain seq x y z
N MET A 1 14.70 11.49 -9.69
CA MET A 1 13.30 11.04 -9.54
C MET A 1 13.18 10.14 -8.31
N ILE A 2 12.13 10.31 -7.54
CA ILE A 2 11.79 9.43 -6.40
C ILE A 2 10.43 8.81 -6.69
N ILE A 3 10.30 7.49 -6.52
CA ILE A 3 9.05 6.75 -6.73
C ILE A 3 8.67 6.04 -5.43
N LEU A 4 7.50 6.39 -4.91
CA LEU A 4 6.90 5.78 -3.74
C LEU A 4 5.78 4.84 -4.17
N PHE A 5 5.79 3.61 -3.68
CA PHE A 5 4.76 2.61 -3.97
C PHE A 5 3.92 2.33 -2.73
N ASP A 6 2.61 2.17 -2.90
CA ASP A 6 1.85 1.36 -1.96
C ASP A 6 2.17 -0.13 -2.16
N LEU A 7 1.63 -0.99 -1.31
CA LEU A 7 1.84 -2.44 -1.38
C LEU A 7 0.60 -3.18 -1.85
N ASP A 8 -0.43 -3.26 -0.98
CA ASP A 8 -1.62 -4.08 -1.23
C ASP A 8 -2.41 -3.52 -2.41
N GLY A 9 -2.59 -4.31 -3.47
CA GLY A 9 -3.25 -3.88 -4.70
C GLY A 9 -2.34 -3.14 -5.70
N THR A 10 -1.13 -2.75 -5.28
CA THR A 10 -0.15 -2.05 -6.12
C THR A 10 1.02 -2.93 -6.51
N LEU A 11 1.66 -3.61 -5.56
CA LEU A 11 2.77 -4.54 -5.79
C LEU A 11 2.44 -5.98 -5.39
N ILE A 12 1.56 -6.16 -4.40
CA ILE A 12 1.19 -7.47 -3.86
C ILE A 12 -0.32 -7.66 -3.82
N ASP A 13 -0.75 -8.91 -3.95
CA ASP A 13 -2.08 -9.36 -3.55
C ASP A 13 -1.96 -10.17 -2.26
N SER A 14 -2.43 -9.59 -1.16
CA SER A 14 -2.50 -10.24 0.15
C SER A 14 -3.95 -10.50 0.58
N THR A 15 -4.91 -10.43 -0.32
CA THR A 15 -6.34 -10.54 -0.04
C THR A 15 -6.66 -11.82 0.73
N GLU A 16 -6.13 -12.98 0.30
CA GLU A 16 -6.36 -14.25 0.98
C GLU A 16 -5.86 -14.22 2.43
N ALA A 17 -4.65 -13.70 2.66
CA ALA A 17 -4.08 -13.59 4.01
C ALA A 17 -4.87 -12.62 4.90
N ILE A 18 -5.35 -11.52 4.31
CA ILE A 18 -6.19 -10.52 5.01
C ILE A 18 -7.51 -11.15 5.43
N LEU A 19 -8.26 -11.73 4.47
CA LEU A 19 -9.58 -12.33 4.73
C LEU A 19 -9.50 -13.41 5.80
N GLU A 20 -8.56 -14.35 5.68
CA GLU A 20 -8.40 -15.42 6.66
C GLU A 20 -8.05 -14.88 8.05
N SER A 21 -7.25 -13.83 8.13
CA SER A 21 -6.89 -13.22 9.42
C SER A 21 -8.05 -12.45 10.05
N PHE A 22 -8.90 -11.80 9.24
CA PHE A 22 -10.16 -11.22 9.73
C PHE A 22 -11.08 -12.31 10.25
N HIS A 23 -11.38 -13.34 9.47
CA HIS A 23 -12.25 -14.45 9.90
C HIS A 23 -11.73 -15.11 11.17
N ASN A 24 -10.42 -15.38 11.26
CA ASN A 24 -9.82 -15.90 12.48
C ASN A 24 -10.07 -15.00 13.70
N SER A 25 -9.99 -13.68 13.55
CA SER A 25 -10.23 -12.77 14.67
C SER A 25 -11.69 -12.78 15.12
N PHE A 26 -12.65 -12.88 14.19
CA PHE A 26 -14.08 -12.99 14.51
C PHE A 26 -14.41 -14.34 15.16
N ASP A 27 -13.79 -15.45 14.71
CA ASP A 27 -13.93 -16.78 15.34
C ASP A 27 -13.43 -16.79 16.79
N VAL A 28 -12.21 -16.28 17.04
CA VAL A 28 -11.61 -16.25 18.37
C VAL A 28 -12.46 -15.45 19.34
N HIS A 29 -13.02 -14.35 18.89
CA HIS A 29 -13.86 -13.46 19.72
C HIS A 29 -15.36 -13.77 19.63
N LYS A 30 -15.75 -14.87 18.95
CA LYS A 30 -17.14 -15.35 18.85
C LYS A 30 -18.12 -14.29 18.35
N GLN A 31 -17.69 -13.50 17.38
CA GLN A 31 -18.51 -12.52 16.69
C GLN A 31 -18.99 -13.05 15.35
N ILE A 32 -20.07 -12.45 14.83
CA ILE A 32 -20.61 -12.78 13.51
C ILE A 32 -19.63 -12.27 12.45
N HIS A 33 -19.25 -13.13 11.52
CA HIS A 33 -18.32 -12.78 10.45
C HIS A 33 -18.93 -11.74 9.50
N PRO A 34 -18.17 -10.70 9.14
CA PRO A 34 -18.50 -9.88 7.98
C PRO A 34 -18.33 -10.70 6.69
N SER A 35 -18.94 -10.26 5.60
CA SER A 35 -18.70 -10.88 4.29
C SER A 35 -17.32 -10.51 3.76
N ASP A 36 -16.79 -11.35 2.87
CA ASP A 36 -15.50 -11.10 2.21
C ASP A 36 -15.51 -9.77 1.44
N GLU A 37 -16.64 -9.45 0.79
CA GLU A 37 -16.81 -8.19 0.08
C GLU A 37 -16.76 -6.99 1.02
N ALA A 38 -17.33 -7.09 2.23
CA ALA A 38 -17.29 -6.01 3.22
C ALA A 38 -15.87 -5.76 3.73
N ILE A 39 -15.08 -6.82 3.95
CA ILE A 39 -13.67 -6.71 4.34
C ILE A 39 -12.85 -6.13 3.19
N THR A 40 -13.01 -6.69 1.98
CA THR A 40 -12.23 -6.29 0.79
C THR A 40 -12.45 -4.83 0.42
N ALA A 41 -13.67 -4.32 0.57
CA ALA A 41 -14.00 -2.91 0.32
C ALA A 41 -13.28 -1.92 1.25
N LEU A 42 -12.70 -2.40 2.35
CA LEU A 42 -11.98 -1.59 3.32
C LEU A 42 -10.46 -1.74 3.21
N ILE A 43 -9.96 -2.62 2.35
CA ILE A 43 -8.50 -2.77 2.16
C ILE A 43 -7.94 -1.43 1.65
N GLY A 44 -6.80 -1.04 2.22
CA GLY A 44 -6.21 0.30 2.06
C GLY A 44 -6.35 1.15 3.33
N HIS A 45 -7.36 0.89 4.17
CA HIS A 45 -7.49 1.53 5.47
C HIS A 45 -6.64 0.84 6.56
N PRO A 46 -6.26 1.58 7.63
CA PRO A 46 -5.66 0.97 8.82
C PRO A 46 -6.60 -0.04 9.48
N LEU A 47 -6.05 -1.08 10.12
CA LEU A 47 -6.84 -2.17 10.73
C LEU A 47 -7.86 -1.69 11.77
N ASP A 48 -7.51 -0.68 12.57
CA ASP A 48 -8.41 -0.10 13.57
C ASP A 48 -9.64 0.56 12.92
N VAL A 49 -9.44 1.22 11.78
CA VAL A 49 -10.52 1.78 10.97
C VAL A 49 -11.36 0.66 10.37
N MET A 50 -10.74 -0.37 9.78
CA MET A 50 -11.45 -1.50 9.19
C MET A 50 -12.35 -2.19 10.22
N TYR A 51 -11.86 -2.49 11.42
CA TYR A 51 -12.67 -3.11 12.47
C TYR A 51 -13.82 -2.23 12.94
N ARG A 52 -13.59 -0.91 13.04
CA ARG A 52 -14.64 0.05 13.39
C ARG A 52 -15.76 0.07 12.35
N GLU A 53 -15.42 0.13 11.07
CA GLU A 53 -16.37 0.09 9.96
C GLU A 53 -17.11 -1.27 9.86
N LEU A 54 -16.48 -2.36 10.27
CA LEU A 54 -17.08 -3.69 10.38
C LEU A 54 -17.95 -3.87 11.65
N GLY A 55 -18.15 -2.81 12.45
CA GLY A 55 -19.06 -2.77 13.57
C GLY A 55 -18.50 -3.24 14.91
N ILE A 56 -17.17 -3.39 15.03
CA ILE A 56 -16.53 -3.70 16.31
C ILE A 56 -16.51 -2.44 17.18
N VAL A 57 -16.95 -2.59 18.43
CA VAL A 57 -16.97 -1.48 19.40
C VAL A 57 -15.56 -1.05 19.76
N GLU A 58 -15.36 0.25 19.99
CA GLU A 58 -14.04 0.87 20.17
C GLU A 58 -13.19 0.18 21.25
N SER A 59 -13.80 -0.25 22.37
CA SER A 59 -13.11 -0.97 23.45
C SER A 59 -12.48 -2.29 23.07
N ASP A 60 -12.94 -2.91 21.98
CA ASP A 60 -12.55 -4.27 21.58
C ASP A 60 -11.61 -4.25 20.38
N ILE A 61 -11.46 -3.12 19.69
CA ILE A 61 -10.66 -3.00 18.45
C ILE A 61 -9.23 -3.48 18.68
N ASP A 62 -8.57 -3.05 19.74
CA ASP A 62 -7.17 -3.45 19.99
C ASP A 62 -7.01 -4.96 20.14
N MET A 63 -8.00 -5.62 20.75
CA MET A 63 -8.01 -7.07 20.93
C MET A 63 -8.17 -7.80 19.58
N PHE A 64 -9.08 -7.32 18.73
CA PHE A 64 -9.27 -7.86 17.38
C PHE A 64 -8.01 -7.64 16.51
N VAL A 65 -7.44 -6.44 16.53
CA VAL A 65 -6.20 -6.11 15.81
C VAL A 65 -5.04 -7.00 16.27
N ALA A 66 -4.91 -7.26 17.58
CA ALA A 66 -3.87 -8.14 18.11
C ALA A 66 -4.03 -9.58 17.60
N THR A 67 -5.25 -10.12 17.62
CA THR A 67 -5.56 -11.47 17.13
C THR A 67 -5.32 -11.58 15.62
N TYR A 68 -5.77 -10.59 14.84
CA TYR A 68 -5.48 -10.50 13.42
C TYR A 68 -3.96 -10.55 13.15
N LYS A 69 -3.18 -9.68 13.80
CA LYS A 69 -1.74 -9.58 13.61
C LYS A 69 -1.02 -10.88 13.98
N GLU A 70 -1.46 -11.58 15.02
CA GLU A 70 -0.90 -12.88 15.40
C GLU A 70 -1.13 -13.92 14.31
N HIS A 71 -2.34 -13.99 13.75
CA HIS A 71 -2.66 -14.93 12.67
C HIS A 71 -1.95 -14.56 11.38
N TYR A 72 -2.06 -13.30 10.95
CA TYR A 72 -1.46 -12.78 9.72
C TYR A 72 0.04 -13.08 9.65
N ARG A 73 0.76 -12.90 10.74
CA ARG A 73 2.20 -13.19 10.83
C ARG A 73 2.54 -14.64 10.49
N LYS A 74 1.65 -15.58 10.75
CA LYS A 74 1.87 -17.02 10.52
C LYS A 74 1.65 -17.41 9.06
N ILE A 75 0.75 -16.72 8.37
CA ILE A 75 0.27 -17.15 7.06
C ILE A 75 0.68 -16.21 5.91
N SER A 76 1.06 -14.97 6.21
CA SER A 76 1.21 -13.90 5.20
C SER A 76 2.16 -14.26 4.05
N THR A 77 3.32 -14.85 4.34
CA THR A 77 4.29 -15.25 3.29
C THR A 77 3.81 -16.42 2.41
N GLN A 78 2.85 -17.21 2.90
CA GLN A 78 2.30 -18.34 2.15
C GLN A 78 1.07 -17.94 1.32
N LYS A 79 0.36 -16.89 1.74
CA LYS A 79 -0.93 -16.45 1.19
C LYS A 79 -0.89 -15.05 0.60
N THR A 80 0.30 -14.53 0.35
CA THR A 80 0.50 -13.29 -0.40
C THR A 80 1.32 -13.61 -1.63
N VAL A 81 0.95 -13.02 -2.76
CA VAL A 81 1.65 -13.15 -4.03
C VAL A 81 2.03 -11.78 -4.58
N LEU A 82 3.06 -11.72 -5.43
CA LEU A 82 3.29 -10.53 -6.24
C LEU A 82 2.17 -10.40 -7.28
N LEU A 83 1.69 -9.19 -7.49
CA LEU A 83 0.85 -8.87 -8.63
C LEU A 83 1.61 -9.07 -9.94
N GLU A 84 0.88 -9.31 -11.01
CA GLU A 84 1.46 -9.43 -12.34
C GLU A 84 2.32 -8.20 -12.66
N ASN A 85 3.49 -8.42 -13.23
CA ASN A 85 4.48 -7.39 -13.60
C ASN A 85 5.08 -6.57 -12.43
N ALA A 86 4.68 -6.78 -11.17
CA ALA A 86 5.17 -5.98 -10.04
C ALA A 86 6.69 -6.11 -9.82
N LYS A 87 7.23 -7.32 -9.98
CA LYS A 87 8.67 -7.54 -9.86
C LYS A 87 9.44 -6.80 -10.95
N GLU A 88 8.96 -6.85 -12.18
CA GLU A 88 9.58 -6.17 -13.32
C GLU A 88 9.51 -4.64 -13.13
N ALA A 89 8.36 -4.13 -12.69
CA ALA A 89 8.19 -2.72 -12.36
C ALA A 89 9.23 -2.22 -11.36
N VAL A 90 9.42 -2.92 -10.24
CA VAL A 90 10.41 -2.55 -9.21
C VAL A 90 11.83 -2.60 -9.76
N MET A 91 12.17 -3.64 -10.52
CA MET A 91 13.51 -3.80 -11.09
C MET A 91 13.82 -2.73 -12.15
N GLU A 92 12.85 -2.37 -13.00
CA GLU A 92 13.01 -1.28 -13.97
C GLU A 92 13.10 0.08 -13.27
N ALA A 93 12.24 0.35 -12.30
CA ALA A 93 12.24 1.62 -11.56
C ALA A 93 13.58 1.87 -10.85
N ALA A 94 14.15 0.84 -10.20
CA ALA A 94 15.42 0.92 -9.49
C ALA A 94 16.62 1.24 -10.40
N ALA A 95 16.47 1.11 -11.73
CA ALA A 95 17.53 1.45 -12.67
C ALA A 95 17.66 2.97 -12.93
N PHE A 96 16.64 3.77 -12.58
CA PHE A 96 16.65 5.22 -12.88
C PHE A 96 16.08 6.10 -11.76
N ALA A 97 15.56 5.53 -10.68
CA ALA A 97 14.95 6.27 -9.58
C ALA A 97 15.34 5.68 -8.21
N SER A 98 15.23 6.49 -7.17
CA SER A 98 15.24 6.05 -5.78
C SER A 98 13.84 5.59 -5.38
N LEU A 99 13.73 4.47 -4.65
CA LEU A 99 12.45 3.85 -4.38
C LEU A 99 12.09 3.85 -2.90
N GLY A 100 10.81 4.06 -2.61
CA GLY A 100 10.26 3.92 -1.27
C GLY A 100 8.94 3.16 -1.25
N ILE A 101 8.59 2.62 -0.09
CA ILE A 101 7.29 2.03 0.19
C ILE A 101 6.55 2.91 1.20
N VAL A 102 5.29 3.23 0.92
CA VAL A 102 4.39 3.99 1.81
C VAL A 102 3.07 3.26 1.90
N THR A 103 2.84 2.55 3.01
CA THR A 103 1.68 1.65 3.16
C THR A 103 0.96 1.85 4.50
N THR A 104 -0.35 1.56 4.53
CA THR A 104 -1.14 1.47 5.77
C THR A 104 -0.95 0.14 6.50
N LYS A 105 -0.33 -0.83 5.84
CA LYS A 105 0.07 -2.10 6.45
C LYS A 105 1.18 -1.87 7.49
N THR A 106 1.27 -2.77 8.50
CA THR A 106 2.37 -2.75 9.47
C THR A 106 3.71 -2.94 8.76
N GLY A 107 4.64 -2.00 8.95
CA GLY A 107 5.94 -1.96 8.26
C GLY A 107 6.76 -3.22 8.46
N LYS A 108 6.80 -3.75 9.69
CA LYS A 108 7.50 -5.01 9.98
C LYS A 108 7.00 -6.18 9.13
N TYR A 109 5.70 -6.29 8.88
CA TYR A 109 5.16 -7.38 8.04
C TYR A 109 5.38 -7.10 6.56
N SER A 110 5.31 -5.85 6.17
CA SER A 110 5.64 -5.40 4.82
C SER A 110 7.10 -5.72 4.46
N GLN A 111 8.02 -5.46 5.38
CA GLN A 111 9.43 -5.80 5.21
C GLN A 111 9.61 -7.32 5.00
N VAL A 112 9.01 -8.16 5.86
CA VAL A 112 9.08 -9.62 5.73
C VAL A 112 8.57 -10.11 4.38
N LEU A 113 7.46 -9.53 3.87
CA LEU A 113 6.93 -9.87 2.55
C LEU A 113 7.89 -9.45 1.43
N MET A 114 8.42 -8.24 1.48
CA MET A 114 9.34 -7.75 0.44
C MET A 114 10.69 -8.49 0.47
N GLU A 115 11.15 -8.92 1.64
CA GLU A 115 12.31 -9.82 1.78
C GLU A 115 12.00 -11.20 1.20
N HIS A 116 10.83 -11.77 1.48
CA HIS A 116 10.37 -13.06 0.92
C HIS A 116 10.34 -13.04 -0.62
N PHE A 117 9.93 -11.93 -1.22
CA PHE A 117 9.93 -11.75 -2.68
C PHE A 117 11.30 -11.37 -3.26
N GLY A 118 12.30 -11.10 -2.41
CA GLY A 118 13.63 -10.69 -2.83
C GLY A 118 13.69 -9.29 -3.43
N LEU A 119 12.80 -8.40 -2.99
CA LEU A 119 12.68 -7.03 -3.49
C LEU A 119 13.05 -5.95 -2.47
N MET A 120 13.15 -6.27 -1.17
CA MET A 120 13.36 -5.26 -0.12
C MET A 120 14.63 -4.43 -0.35
N GLU A 121 15.70 -5.02 -0.87
CA GLU A 121 16.97 -4.36 -1.17
C GLU A 121 16.89 -3.27 -2.26
N LYS A 122 15.78 -3.19 -2.99
CA LYS A 122 15.55 -2.16 -4.02
C LYS A 122 14.94 -0.88 -3.44
N PHE A 123 14.50 -0.92 -2.19
CA PHE A 123 13.84 0.20 -1.54
C PHE A 123 14.75 0.84 -0.50
N ASP A 124 14.91 2.16 -0.61
CA ASP A 124 15.71 2.97 0.31
C ASP A 124 14.97 3.25 1.63
N VAL A 125 13.64 3.20 1.60
CA VAL A 125 12.77 3.47 2.75
C VAL A 125 11.48 2.66 2.69
N LEU A 126 10.98 2.28 3.88
CA LEU A 126 9.66 1.70 4.07
C LEU A 126 8.96 2.41 5.23
N ILE A 127 7.83 3.04 4.93
CA ILE A 127 6.94 3.68 5.91
C ILE A 127 5.67 2.83 6.01
N GLY A 128 5.48 2.21 7.16
CA GLY A 128 4.28 1.45 7.52
C GLY A 128 3.46 2.18 8.59
N ARG A 129 2.30 1.61 8.96
CA ARG A 129 1.33 2.20 9.88
C ARG A 129 1.94 2.69 11.21
N GLU A 130 2.86 1.92 11.79
CA GLU A 130 3.46 2.23 13.09
C GLU A 130 4.48 3.35 13.04
N HIS A 131 4.89 3.79 11.86
CA HIS A 131 5.89 4.84 11.71
C HIS A 131 5.27 6.26 11.74
N VAL A 132 3.94 6.38 11.69
CA VAL A 132 3.23 7.66 11.57
C VAL A 132 2.10 7.77 12.58
N GLN A 133 1.75 8.99 12.94
CA GLN A 133 0.55 9.26 13.73
C GLN A 133 -0.69 9.25 12.84
N ASN A 134 -0.61 9.98 11.73
CA ASN A 134 -1.70 10.11 10.76
C ASN A 134 -1.37 9.29 9.51
N PRO A 135 -2.06 8.14 9.28
CA PRO A 135 -1.87 7.34 8.08
C PRO A 135 -2.47 8.02 6.84
N LYS A 136 -2.25 7.44 5.67
CA LYS A 136 -2.97 7.84 4.44
C LYS A 136 -4.48 7.92 4.71
N PRO A 137 -5.18 8.95 4.27
CA PRO A 137 -4.83 9.93 3.22
C PRO A 137 -4.05 11.16 3.72
N ASP A 138 -3.55 11.20 4.96
CA ASP A 138 -2.69 12.28 5.43
C ASP A 138 -1.36 12.32 4.65
N ALA A 139 -0.74 13.49 4.57
CA ALA A 139 0.55 13.68 3.93
C ALA A 139 1.72 13.05 4.71
N GLU A 140 1.55 12.86 6.03
CA GLU A 140 2.63 12.48 6.94
C GLU A 140 3.44 11.27 6.47
N PRO A 141 2.83 10.14 5.98
CA PRO A 141 3.61 8.99 5.55
C PRO A 141 4.53 9.29 4.36
N ILE A 142 4.06 10.09 3.41
CA ILE A 142 4.85 10.49 2.23
C ILE A 142 5.96 11.43 2.66
N LEU A 143 5.64 12.48 3.42
CA LEU A 143 6.64 13.45 3.90
C LEU A 143 7.74 12.76 4.72
N LYS A 144 7.35 11.80 5.55
CA LYS A 144 8.30 11.00 6.33
C LYS A 144 9.20 10.11 5.47
N ALA A 145 8.66 9.53 4.41
CA ALA A 145 9.48 8.80 3.44
C ALA A 145 10.51 9.72 2.78
N LEU A 146 10.09 10.96 2.43
CA LEU A 146 10.95 11.93 1.77
C LEU A 146 12.08 12.45 2.63
N GLU A 147 12.01 12.35 3.97
CA GLU A 147 13.14 12.67 4.87
C GLU A 147 14.40 11.83 4.60
N LYS A 148 14.28 10.70 3.91
CA LYS A 148 15.39 9.81 3.54
C LYS A 148 16.08 10.17 2.24
N PHE A 149 15.49 11.09 1.47
CA PHE A 149 15.98 11.47 0.15
C PHE A 149 16.38 12.94 0.13
N ASP A 150 17.32 13.29 -0.75
CA ASP A 150 17.53 14.67 -1.12
C ASP A 150 16.49 15.05 -2.19
N VAL A 151 15.42 15.72 -1.75
CA VAL A 151 14.27 16.07 -2.59
C VAL A 151 14.43 17.40 -3.32
N GLN A 152 15.57 18.09 -3.16
CA GLN A 152 15.80 19.35 -3.86
C GLN A 152 15.87 19.07 -5.38
N GLU A 153 14.91 19.64 -6.11
CA GLU A 153 14.81 19.53 -7.58
C GLU A 153 14.46 18.13 -8.13
N GLN A 154 13.96 17.21 -7.29
CA GLN A 154 13.54 15.90 -7.76
C GLN A 154 12.04 15.79 -7.94
N ASP A 155 11.62 15.18 -9.07
CA ASP A 155 10.24 14.74 -9.26
C ASP A 155 9.93 13.57 -8.30
N VAL A 156 8.87 13.74 -7.51
CA VAL A 156 8.37 12.72 -6.59
C VAL A 156 7.02 12.21 -7.09
N TRP A 157 6.87 10.90 -7.13
CA TRP A 157 5.67 10.22 -7.58
C TRP A 157 5.20 9.18 -6.56
N MET A 158 3.91 9.20 -6.24
CA MET A 158 3.23 8.15 -5.50
C MET A 158 2.44 7.27 -6.47
N ILE A 159 2.63 5.97 -6.42
CA ILE A 159 1.88 4.96 -7.19
C ILE A 159 1.04 4.16 -6.21
N GLY A 160 -0.27 4.14 -6.43
CA GLY A 160 -1.21 3.42 -5.57
C GLY A 160 -2.51 3.08 -6.29
N ASP A 161 -3.29 2.18 -5.73
CA ASP A 161 -4.53 1.66 -6.30
C ASP A 161 -5.79 2.17 -5.59
N THR A 162 -5.63 2.98 -4.53
CA THR A 162 -6.76 3.52 -3.76
C THR A 162 -6.76 5.05 -3.71
N GLN A 163 -7.95 5.62 -3.46
CA GLN A 163 -8.09 7.05 -3.20
C GLN A 163 -7.21 7.53 -2.04
N MET A 164 -6.91 6.65 -1.08
CA MET A 164 -6.08 6.97 0.09
C MET A 164 -4.66 7.36 -0.35
N ASP A 165 -4.11 6.67 -1.34
CA ASP A 165 -2.80 6.92 -1.93
C ASP A 165 -2.76 8.26 -2.65
N LEU A 166 -3.76 8.45 -3.52
CA LEU A 166 -3.83 9.63 -4.39
C LEU A 166 -4.11 10.90 -3.59
N MET A 167 -4.93 10.81 -2.55
CA MET A 167 -5.17 11.91 -1.63
C MET A 167 -3.92 12.23 -0.80
N ALA A 168 -3.20 11.20 -0.30
CA ALA A 168 -1.96 11.41 0.43
C ALA A 168 -0.92 12.11 -0.45
N ALA A 169 -0.78 11.71 -1.72
CA ALA A 169 0.08 12.38 -2.69
C ALA A 169 -0.30 13.85 -2.88
N LYS A 170 -1.56 14.13 -3.11
CA LYS A 170 -2.10 15.49 -3.23
C LYS A 170 -1.82 16.32 -1.98
N ASN A 171 -2.06 15.78 -0.80
CA ASN A 171 -1.86 16.45 0.48
C ASN A 171 -0.36 16.72 0.75
N ALA A 172 0.52 15.84 0.26
CA ALA A 172 1.98 16.01 0.35
C ALA A 172 2.56 16.92 -0.74
N GLY A 173 1.75 17.33 -1.73
CA GLY A 173 2.20 18.16 -2.85
C GLY A 173 3.11 17.41 -3.84
N VAL A 174 2.96 16.09 -3.97
CA VAL A 174 3.70 15.25 -4.90
C VAL A 174 2.79 14.73 -6.02
N ASN A 175 3.39 14.26 -7.11
CA ASN A 175 2.65 13.68 -8.23
C ASN A 175 2.06 12.31 -7.87
N ALA A 176 1.00 11.91 -8.56
CA ALA A 176 0.34 10.62 -8.34
C ALA A 176 0.05 9.88 -9.64
N ILE A 177 0.11 8.55 -9.57
CA ILE A 177 -0.41 7.64 -10.59
C ILE A 177 -1.31 6.63 -9.91
N GLY A 178 -2.56 6.54 -10.37
CA GLY A 178 -3.48 5.48 -9.99
C GLY A 178 -3.24 4.22 -10.82
N VAL A 179 -3.26 3.05 -10.20
CA VAL A 179 -3.19 1.74 -10.90
C VAL A 179 -4.46 0.94 -10.70
N LEU A 180 -4.83 0.15 -11.71
CA LEU A 180 -6.07 -0.64 -11.73
C LEU A 180 -5.84 -2.11 -11.35
N SER A 181 -4.66 -2.44 -10.85
CA SER A 181 -4.29 -3.79 -10.40
C SER A 181 -4.88 -4.17 -9.04
N GLY A 182 -5.44 -3.20 -8.31
CA GLY A 182 -5.90 -3.39 -6.95
C GLY A 182 -7.41 -3.25 -6.75
N TYR A 183 -7.80 -2.56 -5.68
CA TYR A 183 -9.14 -2.64 -5.11
C TYR A 183 -10.11 -1.60 -5.68
N GLU A 184 -9.65 -0.41 -6.08
CA GLU A 184 -10.54 0.62 -6.57
C GLU A 184 -10.64 0.67 -8.10
N LYS A 185 -11.79 1.14 -8.58
CA LYS A 185 -12.10 1.24 -10.00
C LYS A 185 -11.65 2.60 -10.55
N ARG A 186 -11.48 2.66 -11.87
CA ARG A 186 -11.15 3.89 -12.60
C ARG A 186 -12.05 5.07 -12.25
N ASP A 187 -13.37 4.84 -12.16
CA ASP A 187 -14.34 5.91 -11.89
C ASP A 187 -14.15 6.56 -10.50
N THR A 188 -13.60 5.81 -9.54
CA THR A 188 -13.21 6.35 -8.24
C THR A 188 -11.89 7.11 -8.32
N LEU A 189 -10.85 6.47 -8.87
CA LEU A 189 -9.50 7.03 -8.91
C LEU A 189 -9.40 8.32 -9.73
N GLN A 190 -10.16 8.45 -10.83
CA GLN A 190 -10.16 9.65 -11.69
C GLN A 190 -10.63 10.93 -10.99
N ASN A 191 -11.27 10.83 -9.82
CA ASN A 191 -11.63 11.99 -9.01
C ASN A 191 -10.43 12.60 -8.27
N TYR A 192 -9.32 11.86 -8.19
CA TYR A 192 -8.15 12.23 -7.39
C TYR A 192 -6.86 12.35 -8.20
N CYS A 193 -6.80 11.78 -9.39
CA CYS A 193 -5.60 11.72 -10.22
C CYS A 193 -5.97 11.66 -11.71
N ASP A 194 -5.22 12.38 -12.54
CA ASP A 194 -5.42 12.42 -14.00
C ASP A 194 -4.77 11.20 -14.70
N ILE A 195 -3.74 10.61 -14.09
CA ILE A 195 -2.97 9.52 -14.68
C ILE A 195 -3.39 8.21 -14.03
N ILE A 196 -4.12 7.38 -14.79
CA ILE A 196 -4.59 6.07 -14.32
C ILE A 196 -4.17 5.01 -15.35
N LEU A 197 -3.37 4.07 -14.90
CA LEU A 197 -2.75 3.03 -15.72
C LEU A 197 -3.18 1.63 -15.26
N SER A 198 -2.86 0.61 -16.04
CA SER A 198 -3.30 -0.77 -15.76
C SER A 198 -2.68 -1.35 -14.51
N ASP A 199 -1.36 -1.14 -14.34
CA ASP A 199 -0.55 -1.75 -13.29
C ASP A 199 0.72 -0.94 -13.02
N SER A 200 1.53 -1.40 -12.08
CA SER A 200 2.77 -0.75 -11.70
C SER A 200 3.79 -0.70 -12.85
N LEU A 201 3.85 -1.71 -13.73
CA LEU A 201 4.79 -1.70 -14.85
C LEU A 201 4.42 -0.64 -15.89
N ALA A 202 3.13 -0.48 -16.18
CA ALA A 202 2.65 0.60 -17.03
C ALA A 202 2.98 1.97 -16.43
N ALA A 203 2.86 2.13 -15.10
CA ALA A 203 3.24 3.35 -14.39
C ALA A 203 4.74 3.65 -14.55
N ILE A 204 5.60 2.65 -14.38
CA ILE A 204 7.05 2.80 -14.53
C ILE A 204 7.43 3.10 -15.98
N SER A 205 6.81 2.44 -16.95
CA SER A 205 7.04 2.71 -18.39
C SER A 205 6.68 4.17 -18.74
N TYR A 206 5.59 4.69 -18.20
CA TYR A 206 5.21 6.10 -18.33
C TYR A 206 6.27 7.04 -17.74
N LEU A 207 6.70 6.81 -16.49
CA LEU A 207 7.71 7.65 -15.83
C LEU A 207 9.07 7.62 -16.55
N LYS A 208 9.48 6.45 -17.07
CA LYS A 208 10.70 6.29 -17.86
C LYS A 208 10.65 7.12 -19.14
N SER A 209 9.47 7.21 -19.79
CA SER A 209 9.29 8.05 -20.97
C SER A 209 9.44 9.54 -20.67
N LEU A 210 8.94 10.01 -19.52
CA LEU A 210 9.12 11.39 -19.06
C LEU A 210 10.60 11.71 -18.79
N ASN A 211 11.30 10.81 -18.10
CA ASN A 211 12.70 11.00 -17.75
C ASN A 211 13.60 11.12 -19.01
N ASN A 212 13.33 10.32 -20.04
CA ASN A 212 14.05 10.37 -21.32
C ASN A 212 13.77 11.64 -22.14
N SER A 213 12.64 12.30 -21.89
CA SER A 213 12.26 13.53 -22.62
C SER A 213 12.92 14.80 -22.03
N HIS A 214 13.53 14.70 -20.84
CA HIS A 214 14.21 15.78 -20.15
C HIS A 214 15.73 15.64 -20.13
N SER A 215 16.25 14.56 -20.72
CA SER A 215 17.70 14.28 -20.91
C SER A 215 18.13 14.63 -22.34
#